data_812f6fc2bc879ec2ab7ff49f43ba1ea4
#
_entry.id   812f6fc2bc879ec2ab7ff49f43ba1ea4
#
_cell.length_a   1.000
_cell.length_b   1.000
_cell.length_c   1.000
_cell.angle_alpha   90.00
_cell.angle_beta   90.00
_cell.angle_gamma   90.00
#
_symmetry.space_group_name_H-M   'P 1'
#
loop_
_entity.id
_entity.type
_entity.pdbx_description
1 polymer ?
#
loop_
_entity_poly.entity_id
_entity_poly.type
_entity_poly.pdbx_seq_one_letter_code
_entity_poly.pdbx_strand_id
1 'polypeptide(L)'
;MTKELNSCGVACPEPVIRCRRMLQEEKPASLRVLVDNTAASENVGRFFGRNGYSVEVRQEEAALWSVSATACGCRVTEPEPAAATLTPGKTLVLITTETFGRGDDELGEKLMGNFLSTLPELGESLWRVILLNGGVKLAATPGKALDSLKALENAGTDVLVCGTCLDFYGLLEAKQAGQTTNMLDVVTSLALADKVIRP
;
A
#
# COMPACT_ATOMS: atom_id res chain seq x y z
N MET A 1 19.93 7.00 -22.82
CA MET A 1 19.77 8.19 -21.96
C MET A 1 19.38 7.71 -20.57
N THR A 2 20.05 8.18 -19.53
CA THR A 2 19.67 7.90 -18.12
C THR A 2 18.47 8.76 -17.76
N LYS A 3 17.39 8.16 -17.29
CA LYS A 3 16.24 8.89 -16.74
C LYS A 3 16.51 9.27 -15.29
N GLU A 4 16.00 10.42 -14.87
CA GLU A 4 16.09 10.87 -13.49
C GLU A 4 14.70 11.03 -12.88
N LEU A 5 14.52 10.51 -11.67
CA LEU A 5 13.31 10.60 -10.88
C LEU A 5 13.62 11.26 -9.54
N ASN A 6 13.05 12.42 -9.28
CA ASN A 6 13.16 13.06 -7.98
C ASN A 6 12.00 12.61 -7.06
N SER A 7 12.36 11.94 -5.97
CA SER A 7 11.45 11.45 -4.93
C SER A 7 11.80 12.01 -3.54
N CYS A 8 12.48 13.16 -3.48
CA CYS A 8 12.69 13.88 -2.23
C CYS A 8 11.37 14.48 -1.71
N GLY A 9 11.21 14.57 -0.40
CA GLY A 9 10.04 15.17 0.25
C GLY A 9 8.78 14.30 0.21
N VAL A 10 8.86 13.06 -0.29
CA VAL A 10 7.70 12.16 -0.29
C VAL A 10 7.88 11.01 0.72
N ALA A 11 6.81 10.72 1.46
CA ALA A 11 6.84 9.69 2.48
C ALA A 11 6.82 8.28 1.87
N CYS A 12 7.40 7.30 2.60
CA CYS A 12 7.24 5.88 2.27
C CYS A 12 5.73 5.53 2.23
N PRO A 13 5.28 4.68 1.24
CA PRO A 13 6.06 3.93 0.26
C PRO A 13 6.20 4.63 -1.12
N GLU A 14 5.82 5.88 -1.26
CA GLU A 14 5.68 6.60 -2.53
C GLU A 14 6.95 6.56 -3.43
N PRO A 15 8.20 6.70 -2.91
CA PRO A 15 9.39 6.58 -3.76
C PRO A 15 9.45 5.26 -4.53
N VAL A 16 9.11 4.15 -3.87
CA VAL A 16 9.12 2.81 -4.49
C VAL A 16 7.97 2.66 -5.49
N ILE A 17 6.78 3.18 -5.16
CA ILE A 17 5.61 3.16 -6.05
C ILE A 17 5.90 3.90 -7.36
N ARG A 18 6.53 5.08 -7.29
CA ARG A 18 6.95 5.84 -8.47
C ARG A 18 7.95 5.07 -9.34
N CYS A 19 8.93 4.43 -8.71
CA CYS A 19 9.86 3.55 -9.41
C CYS A 19 9.14 2.39 -10.11
N ARG A 20 8.19 1.75 -9.43
CA ARG A 20 7.37 0.67 -9.98
C ARG A 20 6.59 1.11 -11.22
N ARG A 21 5.88 2.24 -11.14
CA ARG A 21 5.14 2.79 -12.28
C ARG A 21 6.06 3.05 -13.46
N MET A 22 7.22 3.66 -13.24
CA MET A 22 8.19 3.92 -14.29
C MET A 22 8.71 2.64 -14.96
N LEU A 23 8.96 1.56 -14.19
CA LEU A 23 9.34 0.28 -14.76
C LEU A 23 8.22 -0.40 -15.55
N GLN A 24 6.96 -0.21 -15.15
CA GLN A 24 5.81 -0.76 -15.87
C GLN A 24 5.57 -0.04 -17.20
N GLU A 25 5.73 1.28 -17.23
CA GLU A 25 5.45 2.10 -18.40
C GLU A 25 6.58 2.09 -19.43
N GLU A 26 7.84 2.14 -19.00
CA GLU A 26 8.95 2.48 -19.89
C GLU A 26 10.13 1.51 -19.87
N LYS A 27 10.33 0.74 -18.81
CA LYS A 27 11.48 -0.17 -18.58
C LYS A 27 12.83 0.42 -19.03
N PRO A 28 13.26 1.56 -18.47
CA PRO A 28 14.46 2.25 -18.90
C PRO A 28 15.71 1.40 -18.65
N ALA A 29 16.68 1.43 -19.60
CA ALA A 29 17.94 0.72 -19.42
C ALA A 29 18.81 1.28 -18.30
N SER A 30 18.64 2.56 -17.95
CA SER A 30 19.33 3.22 -16.85
C SER A 30 18.43 4.29 -16.22
N LEU A 31 18.41 4.33 -14.89
CA LEU A 31 17.58 5.23 -14.09
C LEU A 31 18.38 5.74 -12.89
N ARG A 32 18.24 7.01 -12.55
CA ARG A 32 18.75 7.62 -11.32
C ARG A 32 17.58 8.15 -10.49
N VAL A 33 17.51 7.76 -9.23
CA VAL A 33 16.46 8.19 -8.30
C VAL A 33 17.09 8.99 -7.17
N LEU A 34 16.56 10.19 -6.92
CA LEU A 34 16.97 11.02 -5.80
C LEU A 34 15.96 10.86 -4.65
N VAL A 35 16.46 10.65 -3.45
CA VAL A 35 15.68 10.53 -2.20
C VAL A 35 16.39 11.27 -1.07
N ASP A 36 15.66 11.64 -0.02
CA ASP A 36 16.12 12.51 1.06
C ASP A 36 16.43 11.79 2.37
N ASN A 37 16.40 10.47 2.39
CA ASN A 37 16.73 9.68 3.57
C ASN A 37 17.26 8.28 3.23
N THR A 38 18.01 7.72 4.18
CA THR A 38 18.65 6.39 4.04
C THR A 38 17.64 5.28 3.82
N ALA A 39 16.54 5.26 4.57
CA ALA A 39 15.52 4.20 4.44
C ALA A 39 14.88 4.17 3.05
N ALA A 40 14.63 5.34 2.45
CA ALA A 40 14.13 5.42 1.08
C ALA A 40 15.18 4.92 0.07
N SER A 41 16.46 5.28 0.25
CA SER A 41 17.53 4.81 -0.65
C SER A 41 17.71 3.30 -0.62
N GLU A 42 17.66 2.69 0.56
CA GLU A 42 17.69 1.23 0.73
C GLU A 42 16.48 0.53 0.10
N ASN A 43 15.28 1.07 0.31
CA ASN A 43 14.05 0.51 -0.24
C ASN A 43 14.02 0.57 -1.77
N VAL A 44 14.40 1.71 -2.34
CA VAL A 44 14.50 1.89 -3.80
C VAL A 44 15.60 0.99 -4.37
N GLY A 45 16.76 0.91 -3.72
CA GLY A 45 17.85 0.04 -4.14
C GLY A 45 17.45 -1.43 -4.16
N ARG A 46 16.82 -1.91 -3.09
CA ARG A 46 16.30 -3.28 -3.00
C ARG A 46 15.25 -3.56 -4.06
N PHE A 47 14.34 -2.60 -4.33
CA PHE A 47 13.34 -2.71 -5.37
C PHE A 47 13.97 -2.92 -6.75
N PHE A 48 14.95 -2.10 -7.14
CA PHE A 48 15.63 -2.25 -8.44
C PHE A 48 16.45 -3.53 -8.53
N GLY A 49 17.18 -3.90 -7.46
CA GLY A 49 17.92 -5.17 -7.43
C GLY A 49 17.04 -6.38 -7.71
N ARG A 50 15.83 -6.41 -7.13
CA ARG A 50 14.83 -7.46 -7.38
C ARG A 50 14.26 -7.45 -8.79
N ASN A 51 14.24 -6.30 -9.45
CA ASN A 51 13.72 -6.16 -10.82
C ASN A 51 14.79 -6.29 -11.92
N GLY A 52 15.94 -6.88 -11.60
CA GLY A 52 16.98 -7.21 -12.59
C GLY A 52 17.86 -6.03 -12.97
N TYR A 53 18.04 -5.08 -12.06
CA TYR A 53 18.94 -3.94 -12.22
C TYR A 53 20.16 -4.08 -11.29
N SER A 54 21.34 -3.73 -11.80
CA SER A 54 22.50 -3.44 -10.96
C SER A 54 22.29 -2.10 -10.28
N VAL A 55 22.53 -2.03 -8.98
CA VAL A 55 22.21 -0.85 -8.17
C VAL A 55 23.48 -0.29 -7.54
N GLU A 56 23.66 1.03 -7.64
CA GLU A 56 24.67 1.79 -6.93
C GLU A 56 23.98 2.88 -6.11
N VAL A 57 24.23 2.90 -4.79
CA VAL A 57 23.67 3.92 -3.88
C VAL A 57 24.81 4.84 -3.46
N ARG A 58 24.65 6.15 -3.63
CA ARG A 58 25.59 7.17 -3.20
C ARG A 58 24.91 8.24 -2.37
N GLN A 59 25.55 8.67 -1.33
CA GLN A 59 25.16 9.87 -0.60
C GLN A 59 25.81 11.07 -1.31
N GLU A 60 25.00 11.97 -1.84
CA GLU A 60 25.46 13.18 -2.53
C GLU A 60 25.70 14.32 -1.54
N GLU A 61 24.79 14.46 -0.55
CA GLU A 61 24.83 15.46 0.50
C GLU A 61 24.29 14.88 1.81
N ALA A 62 24.34 15.64 2.91
CA ALA A 62 23.94 15.18 4.25
C ALA A 62 22.52 14.56 4.31
N ALA A 63 21.59 15.05 3.49
CA ALA A 63 20.21 14.56 3.40
C ALA A 63 19.79 14.28 1.95
N LEU A 64 20.73 13.97 1.05
CA LEU A 64 20.43 13.66 -0.34
C LEU A 64 21.15 12.39 -0.78
N TRP A 65 20.40 11.43 -1.27
CA TRP A 65 20.90 10.16 -1.76
C TRP A 65 20.51 9.96 -3.22
N SER A 66 21.44 9.42 -4.01
CA SER A 66 21.16 8.98 -5.36
C SER A 66 21.24 7.46 -5.44
N VAL A 67 20.23 6.87 -6.06
CA VAL A 67 20.15 5.43 -6.37
C VAL A 67 20.22 5.30 -7.88
N SER A 68 21.36 4.86 -8.39
CA SER A 68 21.56 4.59 -9.82
C SER A 68 21.27 3.12 -10.10
N ALA A 69 20.37 2.86 -11.04
CA ALA A 69 19.97 1.52 -11.43
C ALA A 69 20.23 1.32 -12.93
N THR A 70 20.94 0.25 -13.30
CA THR A 70 21.24 -0.11 -14.69
C THR A 70 20.79 -1.53 -14.95
N ALA A 71 19.99 -1.75 -16.00
CA ALA A 71 19.50 -3.06 -16.38
C ALA A 71 20.67 -4.01 -16.68
N CYS A 72 20.79 -5.09 -15.93
CA CYS A 72 21.92 -6.03 -16.08
C CYS A 72 21.52 -7.37 -16.71
N GLY A 73 20.24 -7.59 -17.00
CA GLY A 73 19.76 -8.89 -17.49
C GLY A 73 19.92 -10.06 -16.48
N CYS A 74 20.49 -9.79 -15.32
CA CYS A 74 20.66 -10.79 -14.27
C CYS A 74 19.44 -10.76 -13.34
N ARG A 75 18.62 -11.80 -13.35
CA ARG A 75 17.67 -12.05 -12.27
C ARG A 75 18.47 -12.45 -11.04
N VAL A 76 18.53 -11.59 -10.04
CA VAL A 76 18.95 -12.02 -8.70
C VAL A 76 17.80 -12.87 -8.15
N THR A 77 18.08 -14.15 -7.97
CA THR A 77 17.14 -15.12 -7.42
C THR A 77 17.09 -15.03 -5.89
N GLU A 78 16.58 -13.94 -5.36
CA GLU A 78 15.79 -14.04 -4.14
C GLU A 78 14.32 -14.16 -4.59
N PRO A 79 13.54 -15.11 -4.04
CA PRO A 79 12.14 -15.14 -4.38
C PRO A 79 11.56 -13.81 -3.91
N GLU A 80 11.27 -12.90 -4.86
CA GLU A 80 10.15 -12.01 -4.60
C GLU A 80 9.06 -12.89 -3.98
N PRO A 81 8.28 -12.38 -3.00
CA PRO A 81 6.89 -12.71 -3.13
C PRO A 81 6.58 -12.23 -4.54
N ALA A 82 6.55 -13.18 -5.48
CA ALA A 82 6.37 -12.93 -6.88
C ALA A 82 5.42 -11.73 -7.00
N ALA A 83 5.71 -10.75 -7.92
CA ALA A 83 4.61 -10.30 -8.71
C ALA A 83 3.96 -11.63 -9.15
N ALA A 84 3.26 -12.25 -8.23
CA ALA A 84 2.40 -13.34 -8.53
C ALA A 84 1.64 -12.73 -9.69
N THR A 85 1.74 -13.32 -10.84
CA THR A 85 0.65 -13.29 -11.78
C THR A 85 -0.53 -13.56 -10.88
N LEU A 86 -1.05 -12.44 -10.30
CA LEU A 86 -2.20 -12.50 -9.43
C LEU A 86 -3.25 -12.98 -10.40
N THR A 87 -3.40 -14.31 -10.47
CA THR A 87 -4.60 -14.88 -11.06
C THR A 87 -5.71 -14.03 -10.47
N PRO A 88 -6.67 -13.54 -11.28
CA PRO A 88 -7.70 -12.63 -10.81
C PRO A 88 -8.53 -13.32 -9.72
N GLY A 89 -7.95 -13.43 -8.53
CA GLY A 89 -8.54 -14.00 -7.34
C GLY A 89 -9.04 -12.87 -6.46
N LYS A 90 -10.13 -13.13 -5.72
CA LYS A 90 -10.75 -12.17 -4.81
C LYS A 90 -9.91 -12.01 -3.55
N THR A 91 -9.10 -10.95 -3.47
CA THR A 91 -8.42 -10.58 -2.23
C THR A 91 -9.33 -9.71 -1.38
N LEU A 92 -9.59 -10.15 -0.14
CA LEU A 92 -10.33 -9.44 0.87
C LEU A 92 -9.37 -8.92 1.94
N VAL A 93 -9.51 -7.66 2.32
CA VAL A 93 -8.77 -7.06 3.44
C VAL A 93 -9.74 -6.88 4.60
N LEU A 94 -9.44 -7.51 5.75
CA LEU A 94 -10.24 -7.41 6.97
C LEU A 94 -9.49 -6.58 8.01
N ILE A 95 -10.01 -5.40 8.35
CA ILE A 95 -9.42 -4.47 9.31
C ILE A 95 -10.29 -4.40 10.56
N THR A 96 -9.69 -4.71 11.71
CA THR A 96 -10.42 -4.78 12.99
C THR A 96 -9.94 -3.75 14.01
N THR A 97 -8.89 -3.00 13.70
CA THR A 97 -8.27 -2.00 14.57
C THR A 97 -7.99 -0.72 13.80
N GLU A 98 -7.79 0.39 14.50
CA GLU A 98 -7.36 1.68 13.92
C GLU A 98 -5.87 1.68 13.56
N THR A 99 -5.09 0.81 14.21
CA THR A 99 -3.64 0.72 14.06
C THR A 99 -3.23 -0.56 13.34
N PHE A 100 -2.10 -0.51 12.65
CA PHE A 100 -1.48 -1.68 12.02
C PHE A 100 -0.60 -2.41 13.05
N GLY A 101 -1.03 -3.60 13.46
CA GLY A 101 -0.34 -4.40 14.47
C GLY A 101 -0.55 -3.89 15.90
N ARG A 102 0.31 -4.36 16.81
CA ARG A 102 0.32 -4.00 18.23
C ARG A 102 1.68 -3.44 18.61
N GLY A 103 1.72 -2.40 19.43
CA GLY A 103 2.94 -1.74 19.85
C GLY A 103 2.67 -0.29 20.16
N ASP A 104 3.36 0.62 19.49
CA ASP A 104 3.13 2.05 19.59
C ASP A 104 1.97 2.48 18.69
N ASP A 105 0.97 3.16 19.26
CA ASP A 105 -0.26 3.52 18.55
C ASP A 105 -0.01 4.61 17.48
N GLU A 106 0.88 5.57 17.72
CA GLU A 106 1.20 6.62 16.75
C GLU A 106 1.89 6.01 15.51
N LEU A 107 2.82 5.07 15.73
CA LEU A 107 3.43 4.31 14.65
C LEU A 107 2.40 3.44 13.95
N GLY A 108 1.51 2.77 14.69
CA GLY A 108 0.45 1.93 14.16
C GLY A 108 -0.51 2.68 13.25
N GLU A 109 -0.91 3.91 13.60
CA GLU A 109 -1.74 4.78 12.76
C GLU A 109 -1.03 5.17 11.45
N LYS A 110 0.26 5.56 11.54
CA LYS A 110 1.07 5.86 10.35
C LYS A 110 1.19 4.65 9.42
N LEU A 111 1.41 3.46 9.98
CA LEU A 111 1.49 2.21 9.22
C LEU A 111 0.16 1.84 8.59
N MET A 112 -0.97 2.01 9.30
CA MET A 112 -2.31 1.76 8.76
C MET A 112 -2.60 2.69 7.57
N GLY A 113 -2.30 3.97 7.68
CA GLY A 113 -2.44 4.93 6.58
C GLY A 113 -1.57 4.56 5.37
N ASN A 114 -0.34 4.10 5.60
CA ASN A 114 0.55 3.63 4.52
C ASN A 114 0.03 2.34 3.89
N PHE A 115 -0.45 1.39 4.69
CA PHE A 115 -1.05 0.15 4.22
C PHE A 115 -2.24 0.43 3.30
N LEU A 116 -3.22 1.21 3.76
CA LEU A 116 -4.40 1.56 2.98
C LEU A 116 -4.05 2.28 1.67
N SER A 117 -3.10 3.23 1.71
CA SER A 117 -2.66 3.95 0.50
C SER A 117 -1.88 3.09 -0.49
N THR A 118 -1.42 1.89 -0.08
CA THR A 118 -0.68 0.94 -0.93
C THR A 118 -1.58 -0.15 -1.50
N LEU A 119 -2.79 -0.36 -0.96
CA LEU A 119 -3.73 -1.38 -1.44
C LEU A 119 -4.06 -1.28 -2.94
N PRO A 120 -4.17 -0.10 -3.57
CA PRO A 120 -4.41 0.01 -5.01
C PRO A 120 -3.38 -0.72 -5.87
N GLU A 121 -2.16 -0.96 -5.35
CA GLU A 121 -1.12 -1.72 -6.06
C GLU A 121 -1.45 -3.22 -6.25
N LEU A 122 -2.49 -3.72 -5.57
CA LEU A 122 -3.05 -5.06 -5.80
C LEU A 122 -3.89 -5.13 -7.08
N GLY A 123 -4.25 -3.97 -7.67
CA GLY A 123 -5.04 -3.91 -8.89
C GLY A 123 -6.38 -4.62 -8.78
N GLU A 124 -6.79 -5.30 -9.85
CA GLU A 124 -8.08 -6.02 -9.94
C GLU A 124 -8.23 -7.16 -8.92
N SER A 125 -7.15 -7.63 -8.32
CA SER A 125 -7.25 -8.66 -7.28
C SER A 125 -7.80 -8.12 -5.96
N LEU A 126 -7.71 -6.82 -5.68
CA LEU A 126 -8.32 -6.21 -4.50
C LEU A 126 -9.84 -6.12 -4.69
N TRP A 127 -10.53 -7.11 -4.15
CA TRP A 127 -11.98 -7.19 -4.31
C TRP A 127 -12.73 -6.37 -3.26
N ARG A 128 -12.35 -6.51 -1.97
CA ARG A 128 -13.15 -5.94 -0.87
C ARG A 128 -12.30 -5.56 0.33
N VAL A 129 -12.66 -4.45 0.98
CA VAL A 129 -12.15 -4.04 2.29
C VAL A 129 -13.31 -4.08 3.28
N ILE A 130 -13.16 -4.77 4.41
CA ILE A 130 -14.16 -4.86 5.46
C ILE A 130 -13.61 -4.26 6.75
N LEU A 131 -14.34 -3.31 7.32
CA LEU A 131 -14.01 -2.65 8.58
C LEU A 131 -14.92 -3.18 9.70
N LEU A 132 -14.32 -3.77 10.72
CA LEU A 132 -15.01 -4.29 11.91
C LEU A 132 -14.40 -3.68 13.18
N ASN A 133 -15.14 -3.74 14.28
CA ASN A 133 -14.69 -3.29 15.60
C ASN A 133 -14.06 -1.89 15.53
N GLY A 134 -12.88 -1.65 16.12
CA GLY A 134 -12.17 -0.36 16.06
C GLY A 134 -11.85 0.11 14.64
N GLY A 135 -11.70 -0.80 13.68
CA GLY A 135 -11.46 -0.47 12.27
C GLY A 135 -12.54 0.42 11.63
N VAL A 136 -13.79 0.42 12.13
CA VAL A 136 -14.87 1.28 11.61
C VAL A 136 -14.59 2.76 11.79
N LYS A 137 -13.78 3.13 12.78
CA LYS A 137 -13.38 4.52 13.03
C LYS A 137 -12.58 5.11 11.86
N LEU A 138 -11.84 4.29 11.12
CA LEU A 138 -11.10 4.71 9.92
C LEU A 138 -12.02 5.26 8.82
N ALA A 139 -13.30 4.85 8.81
CA ALA A 139 -14.29 5.34 7.86
C ALA A 139 -15.01 6.62 8.32
N ALA A 140 -14.78 7.06 9.56
CA ALA A 140 -15.46 8.21 10.16
C ALA A 140 -14.50 9.32 10.61
N THR A 141 -13.28 8.98 11.00
CA THR A 141 -12.28 9.93 11.51
C THR A 141 -11.50 10.57 10.36
N PRO A 142 -11.48 11.92 10.23
CA PRO A 142 -10.69 12.59 9.20
C PRO A 142 -9.20 12.24 9.29
N GLY A 143 -8.58 12.00 8.14
CA GLY A 143 -7.15 11.70 8.05
C GLY A 143 -6.80 10.82 6.85
N LYS A 144 -5.50 10.49 6.72
CA LYS A 144 -4.96 9.73 5.58
C LYS A 144 -5.68 8.40 5.33
N ALA A 145 -6.10 7.71 6.40
CA ALA A 145 -6.82 6.44 6.28
C ALA A 145 -8.19 6.62 5.61
N LEU A 146 -8.97 7.61 6.05
CA LEU A 146 -10.27 7.94 5.44
C LEU A 146 -10.12 8.34 3.97
N ASP A 147 -9.12 9.18 3.65
CA ASP A 147 -8.87 9.60 2.28
C ASP A 147 -8.51 8.41 1.38
N SER A 148 -7.71 7.47 1.91
CA SER A 148 -7.37 6.23 1.21
C SER A 148 -8.57 5.32 0.99
N LEU A 149 -9.48 5.18 1.98
CA LEU A 149 -10.71 4.41 1.83
C LEU A 149 -11.64 5.01 0.76
N LYS A 150 -11.80 6.34 0.74
CA LYS A 150 -12.55 7.03 -0.31
C LYS A 150 -11.93 6.82 -1.71
N ALA A 151 -10.61 6.86 -1.80
CA ALA A 151 -9.91 6.60 -3.06
C ALA A 151 -10.11 5.17 -3.55
N LEU A 152 -10.08 4.17 -2.66
CA LEU A 152 -10.37 2.76 -2.99
C LEU A 152 -11.81 2.58 -3.47
N GLU A 153 -12.78 3.19 -2.80
CA GLU A 153 -14.21 3.15 -3.18
C GLU A 153 -14.43 3.78 -4.57
N ASN A 154 -13.81 4.94 -4.82
CA ASN A 154 -13.86 5.61 -6.13
C ASN A 154 -13.18 4.79 -7.25
N ALA A 155 -12.20 3.97 -6.91
CA ALA A 155 -11.54 3.05 -7.84
C ALA A 155 -12.33 1.75 -8.08
N GLY A 156 -13.50 1.57 -7.43
CA GLY A 156 -14.37 0.41 -7.61
C GLY A 156 -14.14 -0.74 -6.63
N THR A 157 -13.31 -0.56 -5.61
CA THR A 157 -13.17 -1.54 -4.52
C THR A 157 -14.38 -1.46 -3.59
N ASP A 158 -15.00 -2.60 -3.27
CA ASP A 158 -16.08 -2.66 -2.29
C ASP A 158 -15.55 -2.36 -0.88
N VAL A 159 -15.96 -1.25 -0.27
CA VAL A 159 -15.64 -0.92 1.12
C VAL A 159 -16.88 -1.14 1.99
N LEU A 160 -16.81 -2.09 2.92
CA LEU A 160 -17.91 -2.45 3.82
C LEU A 160 -17.56 -2.09 5.26
N VAL A 161 -18.50 -1.47 5.97
CA VAL A 161 -18.34 -0.98 7.34
C VAL A 161 -19.43 -1.56 8.24
N CYS A 162 -19.06 -2.26 9.29
CA CYS A 162 -19.99 -2.95 10.18
C CYS A 162 -20.95 -1.97 10.89
N GLY A 163 -22.26 -2.12 10.62
CA GLY A 163 -23.28 -1.27 11.21
C GLY A 163 -23.36 -1.37 12.72
N THR A 164 -23.32 -2.58 13.30
CA THR A 164 -23.30 -2.79 14.75
C THR A 164 -22.10 -2.11 15.40
N CYS A 165 -20.92 -2.12 14.74
CA CYS A 165 -19.74 -1.47 15.29
C CYS A 165 -19.84 0.06 15.21
N LEU A 166 -20.39 0.60 14.11
CA LEU A 166 -20.66 2.03 13.98
C LEU A 166 -21.63 2.51 15.05
N ASP A 167 -22.70 1.76 15.30
CA ASP A 167 -23.69 2.08 16.34
C ASP A 167 -23.04 2.08 17.72
N PHE A 168 -22.28 1.04 18.05
CA PHE A 168 -21.58 0.91 19.33
C PHE A 168 -20.65 2.09 19.62
N TYR A 169 -19.95 2.60 18.61
CA TYR A 169 -19.05 3.75 18.73
C TYR A 169 -19.74 5.11 18.52
N GLY A 170 -21.06 5.15 18.23
CA GLY A 170 -21.80 6.39 17.93
C GLY A 170 -21.37 7.07 16.65
N LEU A 171 -20.95 6.29 15.64
CA LEU A 171 -20.35 6.78 14.38
C LEU A 171 -21.23 6.62 13.14
N LEU A 172 -22.50 6.19 13.29
CA LEU A 172 -23.41 5.98 12.17
C LEU A 172 -23.52 7.22 11.27
N GLU A 173 -23.75 8.40 11.88
CA GLU A 173 -23.87 9.67 11.16
C GLU A 173 -22.53 10.29 10.72
N ALA A 174 -21.45 9.89 11.39
CA ALA A 174 -20.10 10.38 11.10
C ALA A 174 -19.39 9.59 9.99
N LYS A 175 -19.97 8.47 9.55
CA LYS A 175 -19.40 7.62 8.50
C LYS A 175 -19.33 8.38 7.17
N GLN A 176 -18.15 8.45 6.57
CA GLN A 176 -17.87 9.19 5.34
C GLN A 176 -17.38 8.31 4.18
N ALA A 177 -17.06 7.04 4.44
CA ALA A 177 -16.63 6.08 3.42
C ALA A 177 -17.27 4.71 3.67
N GLY A 178 -17.46 3.95 2.60
CA GLY A 178 -17.96 2.59 2.61
C GLY A 178 -19.46 2.44 2.82
N GLN A 179 -19.96 1.27 2.49
CA GLN A 179 -21.37 0.88 2.67
C GLN A 179 -21.53 0.18 4.02
N THR A 180 -22.64 0.47 4.72
CA THR A 180 -22.95 -0.21 5.98
C THR A 180 -23.30 -1.67 5.72
N THR A 181 -22.68 -2.58 6.47
CA THR A 181 -22.83 -4.02 6.31
C THR A 181 -23.20 -4.71 7.62
N ASN A 182 -23.48 -6.00 7.54
CA ASN A 182 -23.85 -6.88 8.65
C ASN A 182 -22.96 -8.13 8.70
N MET A 183 -23.10 -8.94 9.75
CA MET A 183 -22.23 -10.11 9.95
C MET A 183 -22.45 -11.22 8.89
N LEU A 184 -23.65 -11.31 8.31
CA LEU A 184 -23.90 -12.29 7.25
C LEU A 184 -23.08 -11.96 6.00
N ASP A 185 -23.03 -10.67 5.59
CA ASP A 185 -22.22 -10.21 4.46
C ASP A 185 -20.73 -10.42 4.72
N VAL A 186 -20.30 -10.20 5.98
CA VAL A 186 -18.91 -10.43 6.39
C VAL A 186 -18.53 -11.90 6.23
N VAL A 187 -19.32 -12.82 6.80
CA VAL A 187 -19.06 -14.27 6.74
C VAL A 187 -19.09 -14.77 5.30
N THR A 188 -20.09 -14.32 4.53
CA THR A 188 -20.19 -14.68 3.10
C THR A 188 -18.99 -14.18 2.31
N SER A 189 -18.55 -12.94 2.58
CA SER A 189 -17.38 -12.38 1.91
C SER A 189 -16.10 -13.15 2.24
N LEU A 190 -15.91 -13.53 3.50
CA LEU A 190 -14.77 -14.33 3.94
C LEU A 190 -14.76 -15.73 3.28
N ALA A 191 -15.94 -16.31 3.10
CA ALA A 191 -16.09 -17.63 2.45
C ALA A 191 -15.84 -17.57 0.92
N LEU A 192 -16.12 -16.42 0.29
CA LEU A 192 -15.94 -16.21 -1.16
C LEU A 192 -14.57 -15.70 -1.55
N ALA A 193 -13.77 -15.23 -0.59
CA ALA A 193 -12.43 -14.70 -0.85
C ALA A 193 -11.43 -15.84 -1.09
N ASP A 194 -10.62 -15.71 -2.14
CA ASP A 194 -9.49 -16.62 -2.40
C ASP A 194 -8.33 -16.32 -1.44
N LYS A 195 -8.20 -15.08 -1.01
CA LYS A 195 -7.16 -14.61 -0.08
C LYS A 195 -7.73 -13.60 0.90
N VAL A 196 -7.41 -13.76 2.18
CA VAL A 196 -7.75 -12.79 3.24
C VAL A 196 -6.47 -12.20 3.82
N ILE A 197 -6.36 -10.86 3.80
CA ILE A 197 -5.29 -10.09 4.44
C ILE A 197 -5.86 -9.45 5.71
N ARG A 198 -5.14 -9.60 6.83
CA ARG A 198 -5.47 -8.97 8.11
C ARG A 198 -4.23 -8.22 8.60
N PRO A 199 -4.24 -6.89 8.64
CA PRO A 199 -3.15 -6.08 9.19
C PRO A 199 -3.09 -6.11 10.72
#